data_705f27cbed5a73ca70534146f5fb8776
#
_entry.id   705f27cbed5a73ca70534146f5fb8776
#
_cell.length_a   1.000
_cell.length_b   1.000
_cell.length_c   1.000
_cell.angle_alpha   90.00
_cell.angle_beta   90.00
_cell.angle_gamma   90.00
#
_symmetry.space_group_name_H-M   'P 1'
#
loop_
_entity.id
_entity.type
_entity.pdbx_description
1 polymer ?
#
loop_
_entity_poly.entity_id
_entity_poly.type
_entity_poly.pdbx_seq_one_letter_code
_entity_poly.pdbx_strand_id
1 'polypeptide(L)'
;DNNMIENGKMMLRVFPSRGFILPINASNAVKSEIITAKQKGECEKDMRFSIDGQYLSKEQVMILDVLANNDWKRAVYFSSPAGSEVAMSLLQTGHLQQNGMAWEVSPIRSRDGINGDRMYKHLMETYSYGKMSNPDVLTDYYARRQTSQFRSQFAQLADYYLNKAMQEEQNKVQYTSIAANMRAGGESRRA
;
A
#
# COMPACT_ATOMS: atom_id res chain seq x y z
N ASP A 1 19.62 26.17 -14.37
CA ASP A 1 20.54 25.04 -14.15
C ASP A 1 21.42 25.18 -12.88
N ASN A 2 20.84 25.77 -11.81
CA ASN A 2 21.56 26.00 -10.55
C ASN A 2 21.68 24.75 -9.65
N ASN A 3 21.33 23.58 -10.15
CA ASN A 3 21.30 22.33 -9.36
C ASN A 3 22.47 21.39 -9.71
N MET A 4 23.61 21.94 -10.09
CA MET A 4 24.80 21.15 -10.37
C MET A 4 25.90 21.52 -9.40
N ILE A 5 26.54 20.54 -8.78
CA ILE A 5 27.69 20.70 -7.91
C ILE A 5 28.87 20.01 -8.58
N GLU A 6 30.01 20.69 -8.58
CA GLU A 6 31.29 20.13 -9.00
C GLU A 6 31.85 19.28 -7.86
N ASN A 7 32.02 18.00 -8.09
CA ASN A 7 32.70 17.09 -7.17
C ASN A 7 33.93 16.53 -7.86
N GLY A 8 35.03 17.30 -7.75
CA GLY A 8 36.28 16.97 -8.41
C GLY A 8 36.18 17.09 -9.94
N LYS A 9 36.08 15.93 -10.64
CA LYS A 9 36.01 15.87 -12.10
C LYS A 9 34.62 15.61 -12.66
N MET A 10 33.60 15.53 -11.80
CA MET A 10 32.22 15.15 -12.20
C MET A 10 31.22 16.21 -11.77
N MET A 11 30.42 16.67 -12.74
CA MET A 11 29.26 17.52 -12.47
C MET A 11 28.08 16.66 -12.04
N LEU A 12 27.62 16.82 -10.81
CA LEU A 12 26.47 16.08 -10.27
C LEU A 12 25.25 16.99 -10.27
N ARG A 13 24.11 16.47 -10.75
CA ARG A 13 22.82 17.12 -10.54
C ARG A 13 22.35 16.91 -9.11
N VAL A 14 21.95 17.98 -8.45
CA VAL A 14 21.45 17.96 -7.09
C VAL A 14 19.95 18.23 -7.09
N PHE A 15 19.20 17.38 -6.40
CA PHE A 15 17.80 17.67 -6.11
C PHE A 15 17.74 18.69 -4.95
N PRO A 16 16.96 19.77 -5.10
CA PRO A 16 16.90 20.83 -4.09
C PRO A 16 16.22 20.38 -2.78
N SER A 17 15.50 19.27 -2.80
CA SER A 17 14.78 18.73 -1.66
C SER A 17 14.81 17.21 -1.66
N ARG A 18 14.82 16.62 -0.47
CA ARG A 18 14.62 15.17 -0.28
C ARG A 18 13.15 14.78 -0.25
N GLY A 19 12.26 15.74 -0.07
CA GLY A 19 10.82 15.54 -0.04
C GLY A 19 10.22 15.66 -1.44
N PHE A 20 9.32 14.73 -1.74
CA PHE A 20 8.57 14.66 -2.99
C PHE A 20 7.09 14.83 -2.71
N ILE A 21 6.42 15.60 -3.55
CA ILE A 21 4.99 15.83 -3.51
C ILE A 21 4.44 15.48 -4.89
N LEU A 22 3.61 14.46 -4.96
CA LEU A 22 2.95 14.04 -6.19
C LEU A 22 1.45 14.27 -6.06
N PRO A 23 0.83 15.03 -6.97
CA PRO A 23 -0.61 15.28 -6.93
C PRO A 23 -1.39 13.98 -7.17
N ILE A 24 -2.52 13.84 -6.47
CA ILE A 24 -3.42 12.70 -6.63
C ILE A 24 -4.62 13.11 -7.50
N ASN A 25 -4.75 12.45 -8.64
CA ASN A 25 -5.92 12.59 -9.51
C ASN A 25 -6.93 11.47 -9.21
N ALA A 26 -7.77 11.69 -8.21
CA ALA A 26 -8.77 10.70 -7.79
C ALA A 26 -9.74 10.28 -8.91
N SER A 27 -10.03 11.18 -9.86
CA SER A 27 -10.91 10.85 -10.99
C SER A 27 -10.25 9.87 -11.96
N ASN A 28 -8.97 10.03 -12.24
CA ASN A 28 -8.22 9.09 -13.05
C ASN A 28 -8.00 7.77 -12.31
N ALA A 29 -7.74 7.81 -11.00
CA ALA A 29 -7.59 6.61 -10.18
C ALA A 29 -8.85 5.73 -10.15
N VAL A 30 -10.04 6.33 -10.19
CA VAL A 30 -11.30 5.58 -10.35
C VAL A 30 -11.44 4.99 -11.76
N LYS A 31 -11.11 5.78 -12.81
CA LYS A 31 -11.18 5.28 -14.20
C LYS A 31 -10.23 4.14 -14.49
N SER A 32 -9.08 4.14 -13.82
CA SER A 32 -8.04 3.10 -13.94
C SER A 32 -8.28 1.92 -12.99
N GLU A 33 -9.41 1.92 -12.25
CA GLU A 33 -9.77 0.88 -11.29
C GLU A 33 -8.74 0.69 -10.15
N ILE A 34 -7.87 1.68 -9.90
CA ILE A 34 -6.97 1.68 -8.75
C ILE A 34 -7.76 1.78 -7.45
N ILE A 35 -8.84 2.55 -7.47
CA ILE A 35 -9.82 2.66 -6.39
C ILE A 35 -11.24 2.58 -6.92
N THR A 36 -12.18 2.27 -6.05
CA THR A 36 -13.61 2.30 -6.37
C THR A 36 -14.17 3.72 -6.31
N ALA A 37 -15.32 3.95 -6.97
CA ALA A 37 -16.00 5.24 -6.91
C ALA A 37 -16.40 5.65 -5.47
N LYS A 38 -16.70 4.67 -4.60
CA LYS A 38 -17.01 4.89 -3.18
C LYS A 38 -15.81 5.43 -2.40
N GLN A 39 -14.61 4.98 -2.73
CA GLN A 39 -13.36 5.36 -2.08
C GLN A 39 -12.80 6.71 -2.56
N LYS A 40 -13.41 7.33 -3.57
CA LYS A 40 -12.94 8.61 -4.12
C LYS A 40 -12.80 9.71 -3.06
N GLY A 41 -13.67 9.72 -2.07
CA GLY A 41 -13.65 10.71 -0.97
C GLY A 41 -12.55 10.47 0.06
N GLU A 42 -11.93 9.29 0.08
CA GLU A 42 -10.85 8.91 0.99
C GLU A 42 -9.47 9.28 0.45
N CYS A 43 -9.39 9.71 -0.82
CA CYS A 43 -8.13 10.12 -1.44
C CYS A 43 -7.60 11.39 -0.79
N GLU A 44 -6.29 11.42 -0.55
CA GLU A 44 -5.59 12.65 -0.22
C GLU A 44 -5.44 13.55 -1.46
N LYS A 45 -5.09 14.81 -1.25
CA LYS A 45 -4.81 15.73 -2.36
C LYS A 45 -3.47 15.43 -3.02
N ASP A 46 -2.48 15.10 -2.19
CA ASP A 46 -1.11 14.89 -2.58
C ASP A 46 -0.55 13.67 -1.86
N MET A 47 0.26 12.91 -2.56
CA MET A 47 1.11 11.87 -2.00
C MET A 47 2.45 12.49 -1.62
N ARG A 48 2.79 12.44 -0.33
CA ARG A 48 4.03 13.04 0.21
C ARG A 48 4.93 11.97 0.79
N PHE A 49 6.17 11.97 0.36
CA PHE A 49 7.19 11.05 0.85
C PHE A 49 8.59 11.66 0.73
N SER A 50 9.56 11.10 1.42
CA SER A 50 10.94 11.53 1.40
C SER A 50 11.88 10.37 1.10
N ILE A 51 13.02 10.66 0.52
CA ILE A 51 14.07 9.68 0.26
C ILE A 51 15.31 10.12 1.06
N ASP A 52 15.77 9.25 1.95
CA ASP A 52 16.84 9.58 2.92
C ASP A 52 18.26 9.47 2.34
N GLY A 53 18.43 8.93 1.15
CA GLY A 53 19.72 8.78 0.47
C GLY A 53 20.43 10.11 0.20
N GLN A 54 21.75 10.07 0.15
CA GLN A 54 22.56 11.26 -0.20
C GLN A 54 22.49 11.58 -1.69
N TYR A 55 22.20 10.60 -2.52
CA TYR A 55 22.04 10.71 -3.98
C TYR A 55 20.95 9.73 -4.45
N LEU A 56 20.34 10.06 -5.56
CA LEU A 56 19.39 9.19 -6.23
C LEU A 56 20.11 8.37 -7.31
N SER A 57 19.88 7.09 -7.31
CA SER A 57 20.33 6.23 -8.41
C SER A 57 19.50 6.51 -9.67
N LYS A 58 20.01 6.10 -10.82
CA LYS A 58 19.31 6.29 -12.10
C LYS A 58 17.94 5.62 -12.11
N GLU A 59 17.85 4.43 -11.55
CA GLU A 59 16.59 3.71 -11.43
C GLU A 59 15.57 4.42 -10.53
N GLN A 60 16.01 5.01 -9.42
CA GLN A 60 15.14 5.79 -8.54
C GLN A 60 14.58 7.03 -9.25
N VAL A 61 15.43 7.73 -10.01
CA VAL A 61 14.97 8.86 -10.84
C VAL A 61 13.94 8.41 -11.87
N MET A 62 14.15 7.28 -12.53
CA MET A 62 13.20 6.73 -13.50
C MET A 62 11.88 6.35 -12.84
N ILE A 63 11.89 5.76 -11.65
CA ILE A 63 10.67 5.43 -10.90
C ILE A 63 9.91 6.71 -10.54
N LEU A 64 10.60 7.74 -10.05
CA LEU A 64 9.99 9.03 -9.73
C LEU A 64 9.39 9.70 -10.96
N ASP A 65 10.06 9.62 -12.10
CA ASP A 65 9.56 10.14 -13.37
C ASP A 65 8.28 9.42 -13.83
N VAL A 66 8.25 8.09 -13.74
CA VAL A 66 7.06 7.28 -14.01
C VAL A 66 5.90 7.69 -13.09
N LEU A 67 6.14 7.83 -11.79
CA LEU A 67 5.10 8.22 -10.83
C LEU A 67 4.59 9.64 -11.11
N ALA A 68 5.48 10.58 -11.42
CA ALA A 68 5.13 11.98 -11.68
C ALA A 68 4.31 12.16 -12.96
N ASN A 69 4.63 11.40 -14.02
CA ASN A 69 3.98 11.55 -15.32
C ASN A 69 2.77 10.62 -15.52
N ASN A 70 2.54 9.69 -14.61
CA ASN A 70 1.43 8.72 -14.72
C ASN A 70 0.05 9.38 -14.58
N ASP A 71 -0.07 10.44 -13.80
CA ASP A 71 -1.35 11.12 -13.51
C ASP A 71 -2.48 10.14 -13.12
N TRP A 72 -2.12 9.04 -12.46
CA TRP A 72 -3.03 7.96 -12.04
C TRP A 72 -3.83 7.29 -13.18
N LYS A 73 -3.33 7.38 -14.41
CA LYS A 73 -3.97 6.77 -15.60
C LYS A 73 -3.73 5.26 -15.69
N ARG A 74 -2.72 4.76 -15.00
CA ARG A 74 -2.38 3.33 -14.92
C ARG A 74 -1.97 2.97 -13.51
N ALA A 75 -2.32 1.79 -13.05
CA ALA A 75 -1.81 1.25 -11.81
C ALA A 75 -0.30 0.99 -11.91
N VAL A 76 0.44 1.35 -10.86
CA VAL A 76 1.88 1.13 -10.75
C VAL A 76 2.12 0.09 -9.67
N TYR A 77 2.87 -0.95 -10.02
CA TYR A 77 3.17 -2.04 -9.12
C TYR A 77 4.68 -2.21 -8.92
N PHE A 78 5.03 -2.58 -7.70
CA PHE A 78 6.35 -3.08 -7.36
C PHE A 78 6.27 -4.58 -7.07
N SER A 79 7.22 -5.36 -7.56
CA SER A 79 7.32 -6.79 -7.25
C SER A 79 7.73 -7.02 -5.79
N SER A 80 8.52 -6.11 -5.24
CA SER A 80 8.95 -6.07 -3.85
C SER A 80 9.32 -4.64 -3.47
N PRO A 81 9.02 -4.16 -2.27
CA PRO A 81 9.55 -2.89 -1.78
C PRO A 81 11.03 -2.98 -1.41
N ALA A 82 11.54 -4.18 -1.13
CA ALA A 82 12.93 -4.39 -0.71
C ALA A 82 13.91 -4.01 -1.85
N GLY A 83 14.93 -3.23 -1.49
CA GLY A 83 15.96 -2.77 -2.44
C GLY A 83 15.61 -1.49 -3.21
N SER A 84 14.44 -0.91 -3.00
CA SER A 84 14.05 0.37 -3.57
C SER A 84 13.70 1.37 -2.47
N GLU A 85 14.50 2.42 -2.29
CA GLU A 85 14.21 3.47 -1.29
C GLU A 85 12.89 4.18 -1.59
N VAL A 86 12.55 4.39 -2.86
CA VAL A 86 11.26 4.96 -3.27
C VAL A 86 10.12 4.08 -2.80
N ALA A 87 10.18 2.77 -3.06
CA ALA A 87 9.12 1.83 -2.65
C ALA A 87 9.02 1.73 -1.13
N MET A 88 10.15 1.68 -0.42
CA MET A 88 10.18 1.68 1.04
C MET A 88 9.58 2.94 1.63
N SER A 89 9.87 4.10 1.07
CA SER A 89 9.30 5.37 1.52
C SER A 89 7.78 5.43 1.28
N LEU A 90 7.31 4.94 0.13
CA LEU A 90 5.88 4.82 -0.15
C LEU A 90 5.18 3.84 0.80
N LEU A 91 5.85 2.76 1.18
CA LEU A 91 5.34 1.81 2.19
C LEU A 91 5.22 2.47 3.56
N GLN A 92 6.25 3.17 4.01
CA GLN A 92 6.27 3.87 5.31
C GLN A 92 5.20 4.96 5.38
N THR A 93 4.91 5.64 4.28
CA THR A 93 3.86 6.65 4.21
C THR A 93 2.46 6.06 3.99
N GLY A 94 2.34 4.74 3.83
CA GLY A 94 1.08 4.03 3.64
C GLY A 94 0.51 4.08 2.22
N HIS A 95 1.27 4.61 1.27
CA HIS A 95 0.88 4.70 -0.14
C HIS A 95 1.29 3.50 -1.00
N LEU A 96 1.98 2.52 -0.43
CA LEU A 96 2.28 1.26 -1.08
C LEU A 96 1.56 0.14 -0.32
N GLN A 97 0.66 -0.56 -1.00
CA GLN A 97 -0.20 -1.57 -0.39
C GLN A 97 -0.02 -2.91 -1.08
N GLN A 98 0.10 -3.96 -0.30
CA GLN A 98 0.15 -5.31 -0.84
C GLN A 98 -1.21 -5.72 -1.37
N ASN A 99 -1.20 -6.22 -2.60
CA ASN A 99 -2.39 -6.53 -3.38
C ASN A 99 -2.20 -7.93 -4.02
N GLY A 100 -2.08 -8.95 -3.18
CA GLY A 100 -1.66 -10.29 -3.58
C GLY A 100 -0.15 -10.40 -3.72
N MET A 101 0.34 -10.85 -4.88
CA MET A 101 1.78 -11.09 -5.12
C MET A 101 2.58 -9.83 -5.48
N ALA A 102 1.95 -8.68 -5.58
CA ALA A 102 2.57 -7.41 -5.92
C ALA A 102 2.15 -6.30 -4.96
N TRP A 103 2.88 -5.20 -4.99
CA TRP A 103 2.65 -4.01 -4.18
C TRP A 103 2.18 -2.87 -5.08
N GLU A 104 0.96 -2.41 -4.87
CA GLU A 104 0.32 -1.36 -5.66
C GLU A 104 0.49 0.01 -5.00
N VAL A 105 0.84 1.00 -5.81
CA VAL A 105 0.83 2.41 -5.37
C VAL A 105 -0.62 2.88 -5.29
N SER A 106 -1.04 3.32 -4.10
CA SER A 106 -2.42 3.70 -3.80
C SER A 106 -2.55 5.19 -3.46
N PRO A 107 -3.61 5.87 -3.95
CA PRO A 107 -3.91 7.25 -3.57
C PRO A 107 -4.53 7.35 -2.16
N ILE A 108 -4.87 6.22 -1.56
CA ILE A 108 -5.45 6.11 -0.22
C ILE A 108 -4.40 5.51 0.69
N ARG A 109 -4.17 6.12 1.86
CA ARG A 109 -3.25 5.55 2.84
C ARG A 109 -3.82 4.32 3.50
N SER A 110 -2.99 3.30 3.66
CA SER A 110 -3.26 2.14 4.50
C SER A 110 -2.28 2.12 5.66
N ARG A 111 -2.78 1.87 6.86
CA ARG A 111 -1.95 1.66 8.06
C ARG A 111 -1.35 0.25 8.08
N ASP A 112 -2.09 -0.69 7.55
CA ASP A 112 -1.73 -2.12 7.58
C ASP A 112 -0.86 -2.53 6.40
N GLY A 113 -0.67 -1.64 5.41
CA GLY A 113 0.11 -1.90 4.20
C GLY A 113 -0.50 -2.99 3.30
N ILE A 114 -1.77 -3.35 3.50
CA ILE A 114 -2.48 -4.40 2.76
C ILE A 114 -3.81 -3.84 2.26
N ASN A 115 -4.14 -4.14 1.01
CA ASN A 115 -5.49 -3.98 0.48
C ASN A 115 -6.22 -5.32 0.56
N GLY A 116 -6.88 -5.58 1.69
CA GLY A 116 -7.49 -6.88 1.97
C GLY A 116 -8.54 -7.31 0.96
N ASP A 117 -9.40 -6.41 0.52
CA ASP A 117 -10.48 -6.73 -0.42
C ASP A 117 -9.92 -7.11 -1.80
N ARG A 118 -8.91 -6.38 -2.29
CA ARG A 118 -8.25 -6.72 -3.55
C ARG A 118 -7.39 -7.97 -3.43
N MET A 119 -6.69 -8.11 -2.33
CA MET A 119 -5.89 -9.30 -2.05
C MET A 119 -6.76 -10.55 -2.00
N TYR A 120 -7.93 -10.47 -1.34
CA TYR A 120 -8.94 -11.54 -1.35
C TYR A 120 -9.36 -11.90 -2.77
N LYS A 121 -9.78 -10.90 -3.56
CA LYS A 121 -10.19 -11.11 -4.95
C LYS A 121 -9.10 -11.78 -5.78
N HIS A 122 -7.85 -11.33 -5.66
CA HIS A 122 -6.74 -11.93 -6.40
C HIS A 122 -6.45 -13.35 -5.96
N LEU A 123 -6.33 -13.60 -4.66
CA LEU A 123 -5.99 -14.92 -4.13
C LEU A 123 -7.11 -15.95 -4.30
N MET A 124 -8.38 -15.53 -4.14
CA MET A 124 -9.50 -16.46 -4.15
C MET A 124 -10.18 -16.62 -5.51
N GLU A 125 -10.14 -15.58 -6.36
CA GLU A 125 -10.96 -15.56 -7.58
C GLU A 125 -10.14 -15.43 -8.86
N THR A 126 -8.98 -14.71 -8.82
CA THR A 126 -8.27 -14.37 -10.05
C THR A 126 -7.09 -15.30 -10.32
N TYR A 127 -6.33 -15.67 -9.29
CA TYR A 127 -5.12 -16.47 -9.46
C TYR A 127 -5.46 -17.93 -9.75
N SER A 128 -4.69 -18.50 -10.69
CA SER A 128 -4.74 -19.93 -10.99
C SER A 128 -3.55 -20.62 -10.33
N TYR A 129 -3.84 -21.62 -9.52
CA TYR A 129 -2.81 -22.37 -8.78
C TYR A 129 -2.35 -23.64 -9.52
N GLY A 130 -2.86 -23.87 -10.73
CA GLY A 130 -2.53 -25.04 -11.55
C GLY A 130 -2.85 -26.34 -10.81
N LYS A 131 -1.88 -27.26 -10.81
CA LYS A 131 -2.01 -28.56 -10.13
C LYS A 131 -1.33 -28.62 -8.77
N MET A 132 -1.19 -27.51 -8.06
CA MET A 132 -0.50 -27.45 -6.75
C MET A 132 -1.14 -28.34 -5.68
N SER A 133 -2.43 -28.67 -5.80
CA SER A 133 -3.13 -29.56 -4.89
C SER A 133 -2.94 -31.05 -5.18
N ASN A 134 -2.32 -31.42 -6.31
CA ASN A 134 -2.10 -32.80 -6.67
C ASN A 134 -0.73 -33.30 -6.14
N PRO A 135 -0.69 -34.24 -5.18
CA PRO A 135 0.55 -34.75 -4.61
C PRO A 135 1.43 -35.55 -5.61
N ASP A 136 0.84 -36.03 -6.69
CA ASP A 136 1.54 -36.84 -7.70
C ASP A 136 2.36 -35.97 -8.69
N VAL A 137 2.16 -34.65 -8.64
CA VAL A 137 2.91 -33.73 -9.50
C VAL A 137 4.26 -33.41 -8.87
N LEU A 138 5.33 -33.82 -9.57
CA LEU A 138 6.68 -33.50 -9.18
C LEU A 138 6.90 -31.99 -9.26
N THR A 139 7.25 -31.37 -8.12
CA THR A 139 7.54 -29.93 -8.02
C THR A 139 9.04 -29.70 -7.88
N ASP A 140 9.59 -28.82 -8.71
CA ASP A 140 10.96 -28.36 -8.60
C ASP A 140 11.14 -27.34 -7.44
N TYR A 141 12.36 -26.88 -7.25
CA TYR A 141 12.69 -25.88 -6.22
C TYR A 141 11.90 -24.57 -6.40
N TYR A 142 11.75 -24.09 -7.63
CA TYR A 142 11.07 -22.82 -7.91
C TYR A 142 9.57 -22.92 -7.67
N ALA A 143 8.94 -24.02 -8.09
CA ALA A 143 7.53 -24.28 -7.83
C ALA A 143 7.24 -24.34 -6.31
N ARG A 144 8.11 -24.99 -5.53
CA ARG A 144 8.00 -25.03 -4.06
C ARG A 144 8.15 -23.65 -3.41
N ARG A 145 9.09 -22.83 -3.92
CA ARG A 145 9.28 -21.45 -3.47
C ARG A 145 8.03 -20.60 -3.74
N GLN A 146 7.45 -20.70 -4.93
CA GLN A 146 6.20 -20.01 -5.28
C GLN A 146 5.04 -20.44 -4.38
N THR A 147 4.89 -21.74 -4.14
CA THR A 147 3.86 -22.27 -3.23
C THR A 147 4.03 -21.69 -1.81
N SER A 148 5.25 -21.58 -1.32
CA SER A 148 5.53 -20.97 -0.02
C SER A 148 5.13 -19.49 0.03
N GLN A 149 5.37 -18.74 -1.05
CA GLN A 149 4.94 -17.35 -1.15
C GLN A 149 3.41 -17.22 -1.13
N PHE A 150 2.69 -18.04 -1.87
CA PHE A 150 1.21 -18.05 -1.81
C PHE A 150 0.69 -18.36 -0.40
N ARG A 151 1.28 -19.34 0.29
CA ARG A 151 0.92 -19.65 1.68
C ARG A 151 1.09 -18.45 2.60
N SER A 152 2.20 -17.73 2.46
CA SER A 152 2.43 -16.49 3.22
C SER A 152 1.38 -15.43 2.93
N GLN A 153 0.96 -15.28 1.67
CA GLN A 153 -0.08 -14.33 1.29
C GLN A 153 -1.45 -14.69 1.91
N PHE A 154 -1.82 -15.96 1.90
CA PHE A 154 -3.05 -16.42 2.56
C PHE A 154 -3.01 -16.17 4.08
N ALA A 155 -1.88 -16.44 4.73
CA ALA A 155 -1.71 -16.16 6.15
C ALA A 155 -1.87 -14.65 6.46
N GLN A 156 -1.22 -13.79 5.67
CA GLN A 156 -1.33 -12.33 5.82
C GLN A 156 -2.77 -11.84 5.61
N LEU A 157 -3.49 -12.40 4.65
CA LEU A 157 -4.89 -12.06 4.43
C LEU A 157 -5.77 -12.50 5.60
N ALA A 158 -5.52 -13.69 6.15
CA ALA A 158 -6.24 -14.19 7.33
C ALA A 158 -6.00 -13.29 8.55
N ASP A 159 -4.74 -12.92 8.80
CA ASP A 159 -4.36 -12.00 9.89
C ASP A 159 -5.01 -10.62 9.71
N TYR A 160 -5.08 -10.10 8.49
CA TYR A 160 -5.74 -8.83 8.19
C TYR A 160 -7.23 -8.87 8.59
N TYR A 161 -7.97 -9.90 8.18
CA TYR A 161 -9.39 -10.02 8.54
C TYR A 161 -9.61 -10.31 10.02
N LEU A 162 -8.74 -11.10 10.65
CA LEU A 162 -8.81 -11.33 12.09
C LEU A 162 -8.63 -10.03 12.87
N ASN A 163 -7.61 -9.24 12.54
CA ASN A 163 -7.36 -7.95 13.19
C ASN A 163 -8.52 -6.98 12.97
N LYS A 164 -9.10 -6.94 11.77
CA LYS A 164 -10.26 -6.13 11.45
C LYS A 164 -11.48 -6.53 12.29
N ALA A 165 -11.76 -7.82 12.42
CA ALA A 165 -12.85 -8.34 13.23
C ALA A 165 -12.66 -7.99 14.72
N MET A 166 -11.44 -8.15 15.24
CA MET A 166 -11.12 -7.78 16.63
C MET A 166 -11.30 -6.28 16.90
N GLN A 167 -10.91 -5.41 15.96
CA GLN A 167 -11.12 -3.97 16.07
C GLN A 167 -12.60 -3.61 16.05
N GLU A 168 -13.40 -4.24 15.20
CA GLU A 168 -14.85 -4.03 15.16
C GLU A 168 -15.54 -4.45 16.46
N GLU A 169 -15.11 -5.57 17.05
CA GLU A 169 -15.62 -6.03 18.34
C GLU A 169 -15.26 -5.08 19.48
N GLN A 170 -14.01 -4.64 19.56
CA GLN A 170 -13.57 -3.65 20.53
C GLN A 170 -14.34 -2.35 20.42
N ASN A 171 -14.58 -1.86 19.20
CA ASN A 171 -15.39 -0.66 18.98
C ASN A 171 -16.83 -0.85 19.46
N LYS A 172 -17.45 -2.01 19.21
CA LYS A 172 -18.80 -2.32 19.71
C LYS A 172 -18.87 -2.27 21.24
N VAL A 173 -17.89 -2.88 21.93
CA VAL A 173 -17.80 -2.85 23.39
C VAL A 173 -17.66 -1.41 23.90
N GLN A 174 -16.81 -0.60 23.29
CA GLN A 174 -16.61 0.79 23.66
C GLN A 174 -17.88 1.62 23.47
N TYR A 175 -18.60 1.49 22.35
CA TYR A 175 -19.86 2.19 22.11
C TYR A 175 -20.93 1.77 23.11
N THR A 176 -21.00 0.49 23.48
CA THR A 176 -21.96 0.00 24.48
C THR A 176 -21.68 0.58 25.86
N SER A 177 -20.42 0.68 26.27
CA SER A 177 -20.03 1.28 27.55
C SER A 177 -20.32 2.78 27.61
N ILE A 178 -20.06 3.52 26.53
CA ILE A 178 -20.38 4.95 26.43
C ILE A 178 -21.88 5.15 26.48
N ALA A 179 -22.69 4.37 25.80
CA ALA A 179 -24.15 4.44 25.81
C ALA A 179 -24.72 4.14 27.20
N ALA A 180 -24.14 3.16 27.91
CA ALA A 180 -24.54 2.85 29.31
C ALA A 180 -24.24 4.03 30.26
N ASN A 181 -23.05 4.65 30.14
CA ASN A 181 -22.66 5.79 30.95
C ASN A 181 -23.54 7.04 30.68
N MET A 182 -23.92 7.27 29.41
CA MET A 182 -24.83 8.36 29.05
C MET A 182 -26.22 8.18 29.65
N ARG A 183 -26.74 6.95 29.70
CA ARG A 183 -28.02 6.63 30.32
C ARG A 183 -27.99 6.87 31.86
N ALA A 184 -26.95 6.36 32.53
CA ALA A 184 -26.76 6.55 33.95
C ALA A 184 -26.60 8.04 34.36
N GLY A 185 -25.86 8.84 33.56
CA GLY A 185 -25.70 10.27 33.78
C GLY A 185 -26.96 11.10 33.46
N GLY A 186 -27.87 10.59 32.63
CA GLY A 186 -29.17 11.21 32.34
C GLY A 186 -30.20 11.02 33.45
N GLU A 187 -30.17 9.89 34.15
CA GLU A 187 -31.04 9.60 35.27
C GLU A 187 -30.66 10.41 36.53
N SER A 188 -29.37 10.62 36.77
CA SER A 188 -28.87 11.43 37.91
C SER A 188 -29.20 12.93 37.81
N ARG A 189 -29.61 13.45 36.66
CA ARG A 189 -30.04 14.85 36.47
C ARG A 189 -31.54 15.05 36.59
N ARG A 190 -32.31 14.00 36.75
CA ARG A 190 -33.77 14.04 36.90
C ARG A 190 -34.27 13.77 38.32
N ALA A 191 -33.38 13.45 39.25
CA ALA A 191 -33.59 13.36 40.69
C ALA A 191 -33.08 14.61 41.40
#